data_fdb28663489776060a601bd8c2fac3fa
#
_entry.id   fdb28663489776060a601bd8c2fac3fa
#
_cell.length_a   1.000
_cell.length_b   1.000
_cell.length_c   1.000
_cell.angle_alpha   90.00
_cell.angle_beta   90.00
_cell.angle_gamma   90.00
#
_symmetry.space_group_name_H-M   'P 1'
#
loop_
_entity.id
_entity.type
_entity.pdbx_description
1 polymer ?
#
loop_
_entity_poly.entity_id
_entity_poly.type
_entity_poly.pdbx_seq_one_letter_code
_entity_poly.pdbx_strand_id
1 'polypeptide(L)'
;IISHEVGHISHYDFVYQVLLFSMESFGYRCLYGIFLIPALIFGIIGSMVFALVPALGLVGELIAKLWWAVYKLLHRIIYGISRITDVNINKYAEYRCDAYAVKYGCGEGLLSFLRRLKRTEDVYGERPTFTEYIMSTHPSTEKRIARLEKLL
;
A
#
# COMPACT_ATOMS: atom_id res chain seq x y z
N ILE A 1 19.01 17.06 5.20
CA ILE A 1 18.76 15.70 4.63
C ILE A 1 19.19 14.62 5.64
N ILE A 2 20.47 14.55 6.02
CA ILE A 2 20.98 13.48 6.92
C ILE A 2 20.15 13.35 8.21
N SER A 3 19.81 14.46 8.87
CA SER A 3 19.02 14.41 10.12
C SER A 3 17.56 13.93 9.87
N HIS A 4 17.02 14.13 8.69
CA HIS A 4 15.74 13.57 8.27
C HIS A 4 15.82 12.05 8.15
N GLU A 5 16.86 11.52 7.47
CA GLU A 5 17.10 10.08 7.36
C GLU A 5 17.34 9.42 8.72
N VAL A 6 18.09 10.10 9.62
CA VAL A 6 18.23 9.65 11.00
C VAL A 6 16.89 9.61 11.73
N GLY A 7 15.95 10.48 11.36
CA GLY A 7 14.58 10.46 11.85
C GLY A 7 13.88 9.13 11.53
N HIS A 8 13.97 8.61 10.31
CA HIS A 8 13.43 7.30 9.94
C HIS A 8 14.00 6.15 10.76
N ILE A 9 15.32 6.19 11.00
CA ILE A 9 16.01 5.18 11.82
C ILE A 9 15.55 5.27 13.28
N SER A 10 15.49 6.48 13.85
CA SER A 10 15.13 6.69 15.25
C SER A 10 13.68 6.31 15.57
N HIS A 11 12.81 6.33 14.59
CA HIS A 11 11.40 5.97 14.73
C HIS A 11 11.10 4.52 14.28
N TYR A 12 12.11 3.75 13.91
CA TYR A 12 11.97 2.36 13.46
C TYR A 12 11.03 2.19 12.25
N ASP A 13 10.99 3.16 11.34
CA ASP A 13 10.06 3.16 10.20
C ASP A 13 10.26 1.94 9.30
N PHE A 14 11.51 1.49 9.11
CA PHE A 14 11.81 0.26 8.38
C PHE A 14 11.20 -0.99 9.03
N VAL A 15 11.32 -1.12 10.36
CA VAL A 15 10.76 -2.27 11.10
C VAL A 15 9.24 -2.29 10.93
N TYR A 16 8.62 -1.13 11.02
CA TYR A 16 7.18 -1.00 10.86
C TYR A 16 6.72 -1.41 9.45
N GLN A 17 7.43 -0.98 8.41
CA GLN A 17 7.15 -1.38 7.02
C GLN A 17 7.29 -2.89 6.80
N VAL A 18 8.35 -3.51 7.35
CA VAL A 18 8.55 -4.96 7.28
C VAL A 18 7.41 -5.71 7.98
N LEU A 19 6.96 -5.25 9.15
CA LEU A 19 5.83 -5.84 9.86
C LEU A 19 4.53 -5.74 9.05
N LEU A 20 4.22 -4.57 8.52
CA LEU A 20 3.02 -4.38 7.68
C LEU A 20 3.03 -5.30 6.46
N PHE A 21 4.14 -5.35 5.73
CA PHE A 21 4.30 -6.23 4.57
C PHE A 21 4.14 -7.71 4.94
N SER A 22 4.70 -8.10 6.10
CA SER A 22 4.59 -9.49 6.60
C SER A 22 3.15 -9.84 6.96
N MET A 23 2.43 -8.94 7.64
CA MET A 23 1.02 -9.11 7.98
C MET A 23 0.13 -9.18 6.74
N GLU A 24 0.37 -8.31 5.76
CA GLU A 24 -0.33 -8.32 4.47
C GLU A 24 -0.11 -9.63 3.73
N SER A 25 1.14 -10.08 3.58
CA SER A 25 1.50 -11.33 2.93
C SER A 25 0.88 -12.54 3.62
N PHE A 26 0.85 -12.56 4.95
CA PHE A 26 0.19 -13.61 5.73
C PHE A 26 -1.33 -13.59 5.51
N GLY A 27 -1.95 -12.40 5.55
CA GLY A 27 -3.38 -12.22 5.28
C GLY A 27 -3.80 -12.75 3.92
N TYR A 28 -3.03 -12.48 2.87
CA TYR A 28 -3.31 -13.00 1.53
C TYR A 28 -3.18 -14.53 1.45
N ARG A 29 -2.18 -15.12 2.11
CA ARG A 29 -2.03 -16.59 2.16
C ARG A 29 -3.20 -17.26 2.88
N CYS A 30 -3.65 -16.67 3.99
CA CYS A 30 -4.83 -17.15 4.71
C CYS A 30 -6.10 -17.04 3.84
N LEU A 31 -6.32 -15.89 3.20
CA LEU A 31 -7.46 -15.70 2.30
C LEU A 31 -7.44 -16.72 1.15
N TYR A 32 -6.27 -16.90 0.52
CA TYR A 32 -6.12 -17.88 -0.56
C TYR A 32 -6.42 -19.30 -0.08
N GLY A 33 -5.91 -19.70 1.09
CA GLY A 33 -6.17 -21.01 1.68
C GLY A 33 -7.65 -21.26 1.98
N ILE A 34 -8.35 -20.24 2.53
CA ILE A 34 -9.80 -20.30 2.79
C ILE A 34 -10.59 -20.57 1.50
N PHE A 35 -10.16 -20.02 0.37
CA PHE A 35 -10.85 -20.23 -0.92
C PHE A 35 -10.36 -21.48 -1.66
N LEU A 36 -9.07 -21.80 -1.57
CA LEU A 36 -8.47 -22.94 -2.28
C LEU A 36 -8.95 -24.28 -1.72
N ILE A 37 -8.94 -24.46 -0.38
CA ILE A 37 -9.27 -25.76 0.23
C ILE A 37 -10.69 -26.20 -0.10
N PRO A 38 -11.75 -25.39 0.09
CA PRO A 38 -13.09 -25.76 -0.34
C PRO A 38 -13.18 -25.96 -1.86
N ALA A 39 -12.50 -25.15 -2.67
CA ALA A 39 -12.52 -25.29 -4.12
C ALA A 39 -11.95 -26.65 -4.57
N LEU A 40 -10.88 -27.14 -3.93
CA LEU A 40 -10.32 -28.47 -4.19
C LEU A 40 -11.30 -29.60 -3.79
N ILE A 41 -11.90 -29.48 -2.60
CA ILE A 41 -12.88 -30.48 -2.12
C ILE A 41 -14.09 -30.53 -3.06
N PHE A 42 -14.69 -29.39 -3.37
CA PHE A 42 -15.84 -29.32 -4.29
C PHE A 42 -15.44 -29.72 -5.72
N GLY A 43 -14.22 -29.44 -6.15
CA GLY A 43 -13.71 -29.86 -7.45
C GLY A 43 -13.62 -31.38 -7.57
N ILE A 44 -13.15 -32.09 -6.53
CA ILE A 44 -13.08 -33.55 -6.49
C ILE A 44 -14.49 -34.16 -6.47
N ILE A 45 -15.35 -33.72 -5.55
CA ILE A 45 -16.74 -34.19 -5.45
C ILE A 45 -17.50 -33.90 -6.73
N GLY A 46 -17.36 -32.66 -7.26
CA GLY A 46 -18.01 -32.21 -8.49
C GLY A 46 -17.61 -33.06 -9.70
N SER A 47 -16.33 -33.43 -9.84
CA SER A 47 -15.89 -34.28 -10.95
C SER A 47 -16.51 -35.66 -10.90
N MET A 48 -16.70 -36.26 -9.71
CA MET A 48 -17.39 -37.53 -9.54
C MET A 48 -18.87 -37.43 -9.90
N VAL A 49 -19.55 -36.39 -9.44
CA VAL A 49 -20.97 -36.15 -9.75
C VAL A 49 -21.18 -35.86 -11.23
N PHE A 50 -20.29 -35.08 -11.84
CA PHE A 50 -20.34 -34.73 -13.25
C PHE A 50 -20.19 -35.95 -14.16
N ALA A 51 -19.38 -36.94 -13.77
CA ALA A 51 -19.24 -38.17 -14.49
C ALA A 51 -20.56 -38.95 -14.54
N LEU A 52 -21.43 -38.78 -13.53
CA LEU A 52 -22.75 -39.47 -13.45
C LEU A 52 -23.88 -38.66 -14.08
N VAL A 53 -23.83 -37.32 -13.99
CA VAL A 53 -24.89 -36.42 -14.47
C VAL A 53 -24.28 -35.18 -15.17
N PRO A 54 -24.00 -35.30 -16.49
CA PRO A 54 -23.34 -34.22 -17.23
C PRO A 54 -24.02 -32.83 -17.17
N ALA A 55 -25.36 -32.80 -17.06
CA ALA A 55 -26.11 -31.55 -16.94
C ALA A 55 -25.76 -30.75 -15.70
N LEU A 56 -25.28 -31.37 -14.63
CA LEU A 56 -24.83 -30.68 -13.41
C LEU A 56 -23.48 -29.99 -13.57
N GLY A 57 -22.72 -30.33 -14.60
CA GLY A 57 -21.40 -29.70 -14.85
C GLY A 57 -21.48 -28.22 -15.17
N LEU A 58 -22.48 -27.80 -15.93
CA LEU A 58 -22.71 -26.36 -16.22
C LEU A 58 -22.97 -25.56 -14.95
N VAL A 59 -23.76 -26.13 -14.03
CA VAL A 59 -24.06 -25.51 -12.74
C VAL A 59 -22.79 -25.45 -11.87
N GLY A 60 -22.02 -26.55 -11.84
CA GLY A 60 -20.74 -26.60 -11.12
C GLY A 60 -19.73 -25.58 -11.62
N GLU A 61 -19.62 -25.42 -12.93
CA GLU A 61 -18.75 -24.41 -13.55
C GLU A 61 -19.16 -22.99 -13.17
N LEU A 62 -20.45 -22.69 -13.19
CA LEU A 62 -20.98 -21.38 -12.79
C LEU A 62 -20.68 -21.07 -11.31
N ILE A 63 -20.88 -22.04 -10.43
CA ILE A 63 -20.55 -21.93 -8.99
C ILE A 63 -19.05 -21.67 -8.81
N ALA A 64 -18.18 -22.40 -9.51
CA ALA A 64 -16.74 -22.20 -9.45
C ALA A 64 -16.32 -20.80 -9.93
N LYS A 65 -16.89 -20.32 -11.03
CA LYS A 65 -16.65 -18.95 -11.52
C LYS A 65 -17.07 -17.90 -10.51
N LEU A 66 -18.25 -18.07 -9.91
CA LEU A 66 -18.75 -17.16 -8.88
C LEU A 66 -17.85 -17.18 -7.63
N TRP A 67 -17.43 -18.35 -7.18
CA TRP A 67 -16.50 -18.53 -6.06
C TRP A 67 -15.20 -17.76 -6.25
N TRP A 68 -14.57 -17.91 -7.41
CA TRP A 68 -13.36 -17.19 -7.75
C TRP A 68 -13.58 -15.70 -8.00
N ALA A 69 -14.76 -15.29 -8.45
CA ALA A 69 -15.13 -13.88 -8.56
C ALA A 69 -15.20 -13.21 -7.18
N VAL A 70 -15.79 -13.87 -6.19
CA VAL A 70 -15.85 -13.42 -4.79
C VAL A 70 -14.44 -13.31 -4.21
N TYR A 71 -13.59 -14.33 -4.40
CA TYR A 71 -12.19 -14.27 -3.99
C TYR A 71 -11.47 -13.04 -4.57
N LYS A 72 -11.56 -12.84 -5.89
CA LYS A 72 -10.92 -11.70 -6.56
C LYS A 72 -11.42 -10.36 -6.05
N LEU A 73 -12.72 -10.26 -5.76
CA LEU A 73 -13.32 -9.04 -5.21
C LEU A 73 -12.75 -8.75 -3.81
N LEU A 74 -12.76 -9.74 -2.91
CA LEU A 74 -12.22 -9.60 -1.57
C LEU A 74 -10.73 -9.26 -1.58
N HIS A 75 -9.96 -9.94 -2.44
CA HIS A 75 -8.54 -9.65 -2.62
C HIS A 75 -8.31 -8.18 -3.05
N ARG A 76 -9.09 -7.68 -4.01
CA ARG A 76 -8.99 -6.27 -4.44
C ARG A 76 -9.33 -5.28 -3.34
N ILE A 77 -10.36 -5.59 -2.54
CA ILE A 77 -10.78 -4.74 -1.41
C ILE A 77 -9.66 -4.68 -0.36
N ILE A 78 -9.15 -5.85 0.05
CA ILE A 78 -8.06 -5.94 1.04
C ILE A 78 -6.81 -5.21 0.52
N TYR A 79 -6.43 -5.45 -0.73
CA TYR A 79 -5.30 -4.75 -1.36
C TYR A 79 -5.49 -3.23 -1.37
N GLY A 80 -6.69 -2.76 -1.73
CA GLY A 80 -7.00 -1.33 -1.73
C GLY A 80 -6.88 -0.70 -0.35
N ILE A 81 -7.42 -1.35 0.68
CA ILE A 81 -7.32 -0.89 2.08
C ILE A 81 -5.87 -0.88 2.53
N SER A 82 -5.13 -1.97 2.29
CA SER A 82 -3.71 -2.07 2.64
C SER A 82 -2.90 -0.95 1.98
N ARG A 83 -3.11 -0.72 0.70
CA ARG A 83 -2.41 0.32 -0.05
C ARG A 83 -2.69 1.74 0.46
N ILE A 84 -3.96 2.04 0.78
CA ILE A 84 -4.33 3.34 1.34
C ILE A 84 -3.68 3.53 2.73
N THR A 85 -3.65 2.48 3.54
CA THR A 85 -3.03 2.50 4.86
C THR A 85 -1.54 2.75 4.76
N ASP A 86 -0.83 2.01 3.89
CA ASP A 86 0.60 2.16 3.64
C ASP A 86 0.96 3.59 3.21
N VAL A 87 0.23 4.14 2.23
CA VAL A 87 0.41 5.51 1.76
C VAL A 87 0.26 6.54 2.88
N ASN A 88 -0.76 6.40 3.73
CA ASN A 88 -0.99 7.35 4.82
C ASN A 88 0.08 7.26 5.90
N ILE A 89 0.51 6.04 6.24
CA ILE A 89 1.58 5.81 7.22
C ILE A 89 2.89 6.41 6.75
N ASN A 90 3.26 6.17 5.48
CA ASN A 90 4.49 6.72 4.92
C ASN A 90 4.46 8.26 4.88
N LYS A 91 3.33 8.87 4.48
CA LYS A 91 3.18 10.33 4.54
C LYS A 91 3.32 10.88 5.96
N TYR A 92 2.79 10.19 6.95
CA TYR A 92 2.95 10.58 8.35
C TYR A 92 4.40 10.46 8.83
N ALA A 93 5.09 9.38 8.45
CA ALA A 93 6.50 9.17 8.76
C ALA A 93 7.37 10.31 8.20
N GLU A 94 7.17 10.71 6.95
CA GLU A 94 7.87 11.85 6.33
C GLU A 94 7.71 13.14 7.15
N TYR A 95 6.47 13.47 7.55
CA TYR A 95 6.22 14.66 8.36
C TYR A 95 6.86 14.59 9.73
N ARG A 96 6.94 13.40 10.33
CA ARG A 96 7.61 13.19 11.61
C ARG A 96 9.12 13.36 11.49
N CYS A 97 9.72 12.87 10.41
CA CYS A 97 11.14 13.01 10.12
C CYS A 97 11.50 14.48 9.80
N ASP A 98 10.62 15.21 9.13
CA ASP A 98 10.79 16.65 8.94
C ASP A 98 10.81 17.40 10.29
N ALA A 99 9.88 17.09 11.19
CA ALA A 99 9.86 17.66 12.53
C ALA A 99 11.08 17.26 13.37
N TYR A 100 11.58 16.03 13.20
CA TYR A 100 12.82 15.58 13.82
C TYR A 100 14.00 16.42 13.35
N ALA A 101 14.12 16.70 12.06
CA ALA A 101 15.17 17.58 11.54
C ALA A 101 15.11 19.01 12.12
N VAL A 102 13.91 19.55 12.30
CA VAL A 102 13.73 20.86 12.97
C VAL A 102 14.20 20.80 14.42
N LYS A 103 13.77 19.79 15.17
CA LYS A 103 14.14 19.58 16.58
C LYS A 103 15.64 19.56 16.80
N TYR A 104 16.41 19.04 15.86
CA TYR A 104 17.87 18.96 15.92
C TYR A 104 18.59 20.11 15.19
N GLY A 105 17.91 21.23 14.93
CA GLY A 105 18.51 22.45 14.36
C GLY A 105 18.85 22.37 12.87
N CYS A 106 18.35 21.35 12.16
CA CYS A 106 18.61 21.15 10.72
C CYS A 106 17.43 21.57 9.83
N GLY A 107 16.39 22.19 10.40
CA GLY A 107 15.15 22.53 9.69
C GLY A 107 15.36 23.49 8.53
N GLU A 108 16.14 24.58 8.72
CA GLU A 108 16.45 25.56 7.66
C GLU A 108 17.17 24.93 6.47
N GLY A 109 18.13 24.04 6.74
CA GLY A 109 18.85 23.30 5.69
C GLY A 109 17.93 22.37 4.90
N LEU A 110 17.02 21.69 5.59
CA LEU A 110 16.00 20.84 4.96
C LEU A 110 15.02 21.67 4.13
N LEU A 111 14.54 22.80 4.66
CA LEU A 111 13.65 23.73 3.95
C LEU A 111 14.30 24.26 2.66
N SER A 112 15.57 24.67 2.75
CA SER A 112 16.33 25.13 1.59
C SER A 112 16.46 24.05 0.52
N PHE A 113 16.70 22.79 0.92
CA PHE A 113 16.74 21.65 0.01
C PHE A 113 15.39 21.41 -0.67
N LEU A 114 14.29 21.34 0.10
CA LEU A 114 12.96 21.11 -0.46
C LEU A 114 12.53 22.23 -1.42
N ARG A 115 12.88 23.48 -1.15
CA ARG A 115 12.63 24.59 -2.07
C ARG A 115 13.39 24.45 -3.39
N ARG A 116 14.64 23.94 -3.36
CA ARG A 116 15.39 23.62 -4.60
C ARG A 116 14.76 22.46 -5.35
N LEU A 117 14.40 21.39 -4.63
CA LEU A 117 13.71 20.24 -5.21
C LEU A 117 12.42 20.67 -5.92
N LYS A 118 11.60 21.50 -5.25
CA LYS A 118 10.36 22.03 -5.82
C LYS A 118 10.60 22.81 -7.12
N ARG A 119 11.64 23.63 -7.19
CA ARG A 119 11.99 24.35 -8.44
C ARG A 119 12.35 23.39 -9.56
N THR A 120 13.07 22.31 -9.24
CA THR A 120 13.42 21.27 -10.23
C THR A 120 12.18 20.52 -10.71
N GLU A 121 11.27 20.18 -9.79
CA GLU A 121 9.98 19.58 -10.15
C GLU A 121 9.14 20.49 -11.05
N ASP A 122 9.12 21.82 -10.77
CA ASP A 122 8.34 22.77 -11.57
C ASP A 122 8.90 22.96 -13.00
N VAL A 123 10.22 22.79 -13.19
CA VAL A 123 10.88 22.97 -14.50
C VAL A 123 10.87 21.67 -15.32
N TYR A 124 11.12 20.53 -14.70
CA TYR A 124 11.39 19.26 -15.39
C TYR A 124 10.37 18.16 -15.04
N GLY A 125 9.58 18.37 -13.99
CA GLY A 125 8.62 17.37 -13.53
C GLY A 125 7.36 17.33 -14.41
N GLU A 126 6.95 16.12 -14.79
CA GLU A 126 5.61 15.91 -15.31
C GLU A 126 4.59 16.08 -14.18
N ARG A 127 3.45 16.68 -14.47
CA ARG A 127 2.38 16.79 -13.47
C ARG A 127 1.80 15.40 -13.22
N PRO A 128 1.87 14.89 -11.97
CA PRO A 128 1.33 13.59 -11.67
C PRO A 128 -0.18 13.56 -11.95
N THR A 129 -0.65 12.45 -12.47
CA THR A 129 -2.08 12.20 -12.60
C THR A 129 -2.73 12.17 -11.21
N PHE A 130 -4.04 12.33 -11.15
CA PHE A 130 -4.79 12.27 -9.88
C PHE A 130 -4.53 10.97 -9.11
N THR A 131 -4.44 9.85 -9.82
CA THR A 131 -4.15 8.54 -9.24
C THR A 131 -2.73 8.48 -8.66
N GLU A 132 -1.74 8.94 -9.39
CA GLU A 132 -0.34 9.00 -8.94
C GLU A 132 -0.19 9.89 -7.70
N TYR A 133 -0.87 11.04 -7.68
CA TYR A 133 -0.87 11.94 -6.53
C TYR A 133 -1.44 11.29 -5.26
N ILE A 134 -2.58 10.57 -5.38
CA ILE A 134 -3.18 9.87 -4.24
C ILE A 134 -2.31 8.71 -3.78
N MET A 135 -1.75 7.95 -4.72
CA MET A 135 -0.97 6.73 -4.45
C MET A 135 0.51 6.99 -4.13
N SER A 136 0.95 8.26 -4.19
CA SER A 136 2.30 8.63 -3.78
C SER A 136 2.53 8.32 -2.31
N THR A 137 3.58 7.60 -2.00
CA THR A 137 4.02 7.29 -0.63
C THR A 137 4.61 8.48 0.10
N HIS A 138 5.04 9.52 -0.65
CA HIS A 138 5.55 10.75 -0.08
C HIS A 138 4.52 11.86 -0.19
N PRO A 139 4.44 12.78 0.80
CA PRO A 139 3.68 14.02 0.66
C PRO A 139 4.29 14.88 -0.45
N SER A 140 3.48 15.72 -1.10
CA SER A 140 4.04 16.68 -2.06
C SER A 140 5.06 17.59 -1.39
N THR A 141 6.12 17.91 -2.14
CA THR A 141 7.20 18.82 -1.70
C THR A 141 6.64 20.14 -1.17
N GLU A 142 5.60 20.65 -1.82
CA GLU A 142 4.90 21.87 -1.41
C GLU A 142 4.25 21.76 -0.02
N LYS A 143 3.58 20.63 0.28
CA LYS A 143 2.99 20.39 1.61
C LYS A 143 4.05 20.26 2.70
N ARG A 144 5.18 19.65 2.39
CA ARG A 144 6.32 19.53 3.32
C ARG A 144 6.91 20.91 3.61
N ILE A 145 7.14 21.74 2.58
CA ILE A 145 7.61 23.12 2.72
C ILE A 145 6.66 23.90 3.64
N ALA A 146 5.36 23.93 3.31
CA ALA A 146 4.39 24.69 4.09
C ALA A 146 4.30 24.25 5.56
N ARG A 147 4.57 22.96 5.85
CA ARG A 147 4.59 22.45 7.21
C ARG A 147 5.88 22.82 7.94
N LEU A 148 7.04 22.74 7.28
CA LEU A 148 8.33 23.13 7.84
C LEU A 148 8.36 24.61 8.19
N GLU A 149 7.83 25.49 7.34
CA GLU A 149 7.72 26.91 7.59
C GLU A 149 6.88 27.27 8.84
N LYS A 150 5.97 26.39 9.25
CA LYS A 150 5.20 26.55 10.49
C LYS A 150 5.93 26.04 11.72
N LEU A 151 6.93 25.20 11.55
CA LEU A 151 7.70 24.58 12.63
C LEU A 151 8.98 25.37 12.95
N LEU A 152 9.44 26.21 12.03
CA LEU A 152 10.58 27.12 12.15
C LEU A 152 10.15 28.49 12.66
#